data_eb598e1d9a2c196cfdf08a8ca8c05f36
#
_entry.id   eb598e1d9a2c196cfdf08a8ca8c05f36
#
_cell.length_a   1.000
_cell.length_b   1.000
_cell.length_c   1.000
_cell.angle_alpha   90.00
_cell.angle_beta   90.00
_cell.angle_gamma   90.00
#
_symmetry.space_group_name_H-M   'P 1'
#
loop_
_entity.id
_entity.type
_entity.pdbx_description
1 polymer ?
#
loop_
_entity_poly.entity_id
_entity_poly.type
_entity_poly.pdbx_seq_one_letter_code
_entity_poly.pdbx_strand_id
1 'polypeptide(L)'
;MININTTSDVPIYTQIRNEIIREIASGNLQNGDELPSVRQFANDLGINPMTISKAYNILKDEKIIVIDRRVGAKICVDEDYSRNSFEDELKLLLMEAKIRGKSQKDIKNIVEEIIKWFGNLFYFLVWCLFCSSCEE
;
A
#
# COMPACT_ATOMS: atom_id res chain seq x y z
N MET A 1 5.19 -10.09 -3.73
CA MET A 1 6.52 -10.39 -3.10
C MET A 1 7.15 -9.06 -2.70
N ILE A 2 7.31 -8.81 -1.39
CA ILE A 2 7.79 -7.51 -0.88
C ILE A 2 9.27 -7.36 -1.24
N ASN A 3 9.59 -6.30 -1.98
CA ASN A 3 10.95 -6.01 -2.42
C ASN A 3 11.50 -4.83 -1.60
N ILE A 4 12.53 -5.11 -0.78
CA ILE A 4 13.15 -4.10 0.09
C ILE A 4 14.51 -3.74 -0.48
N ASN A 5 14.74 -2.44 -0.71
CA ASN A 5 16.03 -1.91 -1.12
C ASN A 5 16.79 -1.36 0.10
N THR A 6 17.79 -2.10 0.55
CA THR A 6 18.63 -1.71 1.71
C THR A 6 19.61 -0.58 1.40
N THR A 7 19.81 -0.25 0.12
CA THR A 7 20.70 0.85 -0.32
C THR A 7 19.97 2.16 -0.59
N SER A 8 18.64 2.17 -0.40
CA SER A 8 17.82 3.37 -0.57
C SER A 8 17.91 4.29 0.64
N ASP A 9 17.86 5.59 0.42
CA ASP A 9 17.75 6.62 1.48
C ASP A 9 16.40 6.54 2.25
N VAL A 10 15.42 5.80 1.70
CA VAL A 10 14.12 5.60 2.33
C VAL A 10 14.24 4.57 3.45
N PRO A 11 13.86 4.90 4.70
CA PRO A 11 13.92 3.96 5.81
C PRO A 11 13.16 2.66 5.52
N ILE A 12 13.72 1.52 5.94
CA ILE A 12 13.14 0.18 5.66
C ILE A 12 11.69 0.06 6.14
N TYR A 13 11.37 0.59 7.32
CA TYR A 13 9.98 0.55 7.81
C TYR A 13 9.00 1.32 6.92
N THR A 14 9.45 2.40 6.28
CA THR A 14 8.64 3.15 5.30
C THR A 14 8.45 2.37 4.01
N GLN A 15 9.49 1.66 3.56
CA GLN A 15 9.39 0.78 2.39
C GLN A 15 8.37 -0.33 2.62
N ILE A 16 8.42 -0.99 3.79
CA ILE A 16 7.46 -2.05 4.18
C ILE A 16 6.03 -1.50 4.21
N ARG A 17 5.82 -0.36 4.86
CA ARG A 17 4.53 0.33 4.88
C ARG A 17 4.01 0.58 3.46
N ASN A 18 4.83 1.13 2.59
CA ASN A 18 4.46 1.46 1.22
C ASN A 18 4.15 0.20 0.38
N GLU A 19 4.89 -0.89 0.57
CA GLU A 19 4.63 -2.15 -0.12
C GLU A 19 3.28 -2.75 0.31
N ILE A 20 2.96 -2.76 1.61
CA ILE A 20 1.65 -3.24 2.09
C ILE A 20 0.52 -2.41 1.46
N ILE A 21 0.66 -1.09 1.40
CA ILE A 21 -0.32 -0.21 0.75
C ILE A 21 -0.47 -0.54 -0.74
N ARG A 22 0.64 -0.82 -1.45
CA ARG A 22 0.59 -1.23 -2.86
C ARG A 22 -0.14 -2.57 -3.05
N GLU A 23 0.14 -3.54 -2.19
CA GLU A 23 -0.54 -4.85 -2.24
C GLU A 23 -2.05 -4.71 -1.99
N ILE A 24 -2.47 -3.82 -1.08
CA ILE A 24 -3.88 -3.51 -0.86
C ILE A 24 -4.47 -2.78 -2.07
N ALA A 25 -3.80 -1.75 -2.58
CA ALA A 25 -4.26 -0.97 -3.72
C ALA A 25 -4.35 -1.78 -5.02
N SER A 26 -3.50 -2.80 -5.18
CA SER A 26 -3.54 -3.73 -6.31
C SER A 26 -4.54 -4.87 -6.14
N GLY A 27 -5.22 -4.96 -4.98
CA GLY A 27 -6.19 -6.01 -4.69
C GLY A 27 -5.59 -7.36 -4.30
N ASN A 28 -4.26 -7.47 -4.19
CA ASN A 28 -3.58 -8.68 -3.74
C ASN A 28 -3.83 -8.96 -2.25
N LEU A 29 -4.03 -7.89 -1.48
CA LEU A 29 -4.47 -7.94 -0.09
C LEU A 29 -5.81 -7.23 0.04
N GLN A 30 -6.76 -7.85 0.72
CA GLN A 30 -8.12 -7.34 0.88
C GLN A 30 -8.44 -7.01 2.34
N ASN A 31 -9.50 -6.21 2.52
CA ASN A 31 -10.01 -5.93 3.86
C ASN A 31 -10.42 -7.24 4.55
N GLY A 32 -9.86 -7.47 5.71
CA GLY A 32 -10.06 -8.70 6.45
C GLY A 32 -8.91 -9.71 6.38
N ASP A 33 -7.96 -9.56 5.46
CA ASP A 33 -6.81 -10.46 5.37
C ASP A 33 -5.86 -10.28 6.55
N GLU A 34 -5.27 -11.39 6.98
CA GLU A 34 -4.29 -11.40 8.06
C GLU A 34 -2.89 -11.16 7.51
N LEU A 35 -2.17 -10.24 8.15
CA LEU A 35 -0.75 -10.03 7.87
C LEU A 35 0.10 -11.00 8.69
N PRO A 36 1.30 -11.38 8.21
CA PRO A 36 2.23 -12.19 8.97
C PRO A 36 2.53 -11.60 10.35
N SER A 37 2.79 -12.44 11.34
CA SER A 37 3.27 -11.94 12.63
C SER A 37 4.59 -11.18 12.46
N VAL A 38 4.84 -10.20 13.34
CA VAL A 38 6.07 -9.39 13.31
C VAL A 38 7.33 -10.27 13.27
N ARG A 39 7.35 -11.38 14.01
CA ARG A 39 8.49 -12.29 14.05
C ARG A 39 8.66 -13.07 12.76
N GLN A 40 7.56 -13.60 12.22
CA GLN A 40 7.57 -14.33 10.96
C GLN A 40 8.01 -13.42 9.82
N PHE A 41 7.41 -12.26 9.69
CA PHE A 41 7.72 -11.32 8.63
C PHE A 41 9.17 -10.80 8.69
N ALA A 42 9.69 -10.57 9.91
CA ALA A 42 11.08 -10.21 10.12
C ALA A 42 12.04 -11.33 9.69
N ASN A 43 11.70 -12.59 9.98
CA ASN A 43 12.49 -13.75 9.56
C ASN A 43 12.45 -13.91 8.03
N ASP A 44 11.28 -13.78 7.40
CA ASP A 44 11.11 -13.94 5.95
C ASP A 44 11.90 -12.88 5.16
N LEU A 45 12.04 -11.69 5.71
CA LEU A 45 12.76 -10.57 5.10
C LEU A 45 14.22 -10.43 5.57
N GLY A 46 14.64 -11.20 6.58
CA GLY A 46 15.99 -11.11 7.14
C GLY A 46 16.29 -9.77 7.84
N ILE A 47 15.28 -9.12 8.44
CA ILE A 47 15.40 -7.80 9.08
C ILE A 47 15.01 -7.84 10.56
N ASN A 48 15.32 -6.75 11.28
CA ASN A 48 15.01 -6.65 12.70
C ASN A 48 13.48 -6.59 12.94
N PRO A 49 12.92 -7.42 13.85
CA PRO A 49 11.51 -7.36 14.24
C PRO A 49 11.00 -5.97 14.66
N MET A 50 11.85 -5.15 15.27
CA MET A 50 11.49 -3.77 15.64
C MET A 50 11.16 -2.90 14.42
N THR A 51 11.80 -3.15 13.27
CA THR A 51 11.51 -2.46 12.01
C THR A 51 10.13 -2.81 11.48
N ILE A 52 9.75 -4.08 11.52
CA ILE A 52 8.39 -4.54 11.17
C ILE A 52 7.35 -3.94 12.13
N SER A 53 7.63 -4.01 13.44
CA SER A 53 6.75 -3.44 14.46
C SER A 53 6.49 -1.95 14.23
N LYS A 54 7.53 -1.19 13.85
CA LYS A 54 7.40 0.23 13.52
C LYS A 54 6.50 0.45 12.29
N ALA A 55 6.69 -0.33 11.22
CA ALA A 55 5.85 -0.26 10.03
C ALA A 55 4.38 -0.57 10.35
N TYR A 56 4.12 -1.62 11.14
CA TYR A 56 2.76 -1.99 11.55
C TYR A 56 2.11 -0.94 12.45
N ASN A 57 2.85 -0.31 13.34
CA ASN A 57 2.31 0.77 14.17
C ASN A 57 1.90 1.98 13.32
N ILE A 58 2.69 2.34 12.31
CA ILE A 58 2.34 3.42 11.38
C ILE A 58 1.04 3.09 10.64
N LEU A 59 0.94 1.88 10.04
CA LEU A 59 -0.27 1.43 9.36
C LEU A 59 -1.50 1.39 10.27
N LYS A 60 -1.32 1.04 11.55
CA LYS A 60 -2.36 1.08 12.56
C LYS A 60 -2.82 2.51 12.87
N ASP A 61 -1.87 3.44 13.03
CA ASP A 61 -2.16 4.85 13.28
C ASP A 61 -2.88 5.49 12.08
N GLU A 62 -2.54 5.05 10.87
CA GLU A 62 -3.21 5.41 9.59
C GLU A 62 -4.55 4.69 9.36
N LYS A 63 -5.02 3.87 10.32
CA LYS A 63 -6.29 3.11 10.23
C LYS A 63 -6.38 2.16 9.02
N ILE A 64 -5.25 1.68 8.55
CA ILE A 64 -5.15 0.69 7.46
C ILE A 64 -5.18 -0.73 8.01
N ILE A 65 -4.61 -0.95 9.21
CA ILE A 65 -4.63 -2.24 9.90
C ILE A 65 -5.11 -2.12 11.34
N VAL A 66 -5.63 -3.22 11.85
CA VAL A 66 -5.91 -3.42 13.28
C VAL A 66 -4.96 -4.47 13.83
N ILE A 67 -4.39 -4.21 15.01
CA ILE A 67 -3.53 -5.18 15.70
C ILE A 67 -4.30 -5.74 16.90
N ASP A 68 -4.66 -7.01 16.82
CA ASP A 68 -5.25 -7.76 17.93
C ASP A 68 -4.21 -8.69 18.56
N ARG A 69 -4.18 -8.77 19.90
CA ARG A 69 -3.21 -9.61 20.62
C ARG A 69 -3.42 -11.11 20.39
N ARG A 70 -4.63 -11.53 20.00
CA ARG A 70 -5.00 -12.93 19.81
C ARG A 70 -4.88 -13.37 18.35
N VAL A 71 -5.23 -12.48 17.42
CA VAL A 71 -5.32 -12.78 15.99
C VAL A 71 -4.08 -12.27 15.23
N GLY A 72 -3.42 -11.22 15.73
CA GLY A 72 -2.30 -10.59 15.03
C GLY A 72 -2.71 -9.30 14.31
N ALA A 73 -2.01 -8.96 13.25
CA ALA A 73 -2.31 -7.80 12.42
C ALA A 73 -3.26 -8.20 11.28
N LYS A 74 -4.32 -7.41 11.09
CA LYS A 74 -5.35 -7.64 10.09
C LYS A 74 -5.65 -6.36 9.33
N ILE A 75 -5.86 -6.47 8.02
CA ILE A 75 -6.24 -5.33 7.19
C ILE A 75 -7.66 -4.91 7.56
N CYS A 76 -7.82 -3.63 7.88
CA CYS A 76 -9.11 -3.03 8.24
C CYS A 76 -9.09 -1.57 7.79
N VAL A 77 -9.32 -1.34 6.51
CA VAL A 77 -9.37 0.01 5.95
C VAL A 77 -10.68 0.67 6.35
N ASP A 78 -10.59 1.73 7.14
CA ASP A 78 -11.74 2.54 7.55
C ASP A 78 -12.02 3.60 6.45
N GLU A 79 -13.09 3.39 5.69
CA GLU A 79 -13.47 4.27 4.58
C GLU A 79 -13.86 5.68 5.06
N ASP A 80 -14.41 5.82 6.26
CA ASP A 80 -14.81 7.12 6.79
C ASP A 80 -13.64 7.97 7.31
N TYR A 81 -12.61 7.31 7.85
CA TYR A 81 -11.38 7.99 8.29
C TYR A 81 -10.59 8.58 7.10
N SER A 82 -10.65 7.89 5.97
CA SER A 82 -9.87 8.18 4.77
C SER A 82 -10.29 9.48 4.06
N ARG A 83 -11.55 9.89 4.13
CA ARG A 83 -12.09 10.91 3.21
C ARG A 83 -11.57 12.33 3.45
N ASN A 84 -11.57 12.81 4.69
CA ASN A 84 -11.20 14.20 4.99
C ASN A 84 -9.67 14.39 5.10
N SER A 85 -8.98 13.41 5.69
CA SER A 85 -7.52 13.44 5.86
C SER A 85 -6.79 13.26 4.53
N PHE A 86 -7.26 12.34 3.67
CA PHE A 86 -6.64 12.06 2.38
C PHE A 86 -6.66 13.24 1.41
N GLU A 87 -7.80 13.93 1.31
CA GLU A 87 -7.91 15.10 0.41
C GLU A 87 -6.96 16.22 0.82
N ASP A 88 -6.80 16.47 2.11
CA ASP A 88 -5.92 17.52 2.60
C ASP A 88 -4.45 17.16 2.44
N GLU A 89 -4.06 15.90 2.67
CA GLU A 89 -2.71 15.40 2.37
C GLU A 89 -2.40 15.46 0.88
N LEU A 90 -3.34 15.05 0.01
CA LEU A 90 -3.18 15.13 -1.43
C LEU A 90 -3.00 16.58 -1.90
N LYS A 91 -3.81 17.53 -1.37
CA LYS A 91 -3.65 18.96 -1.66
C LYS A 91 -2.25 19.45 -1.28
N LEU A 92 -1.75 19.05 -0.11
CA LEU A 92 -0.42 19.44 0.36
C LEU A 92 0.67 18.89 -0.57
N LEU A 93 0.60 17.62 -0.96
CA LEU A 93 1.52 17.00 -1.92
C LEU A 93 1.53 17.69 -3.28
N LEU A 94 0.35 18.08 -3.78
CA LEU A 94 0.23 18.82 -5.03
C LEU A 94 0.83 20.24 -4.93
N MET A 95 0.68 20.91 -3.77
CA MET A 95 1.34 22.19 -3.50
C MET A 95 2.85 22.03 -3.44
N GLU A 96 3.38 21.01 -2.79
CA GLU A 96 4.82 20.69 -2.79
C GLU A 96 5.35 20.43 -4.19
N ALA A 97 4.65 19.65 -5.01
CA ALA A 97 5.03 19.39 -6.39
C ALA A 97 5.16 20.69 -7.18
N LYS A 98 4.24 21.65 -6.97
CA LYS A 98 4.29 22.98 -7.60
C LYS A 98 5.50 23.80 -7.13
N ILE A 99 5.81 23.79 -5.82
CA ILE A 99 6.98 24.49 -5.26
C ILE A 99 8.29 23.90 -5.84
N ARG A 100 8.33 22.59 -6.10
CA ARG A 100 9.46 21.89 -6.71
C ARG A 100 9.54 22.07 -8.25
N GLY A 101 8.72 22.97 -8.82
CA GLY A 101 8.75 23.35 -10.24
C GLY A 101 8.04 22.38 -11.18
N LYS A 102 7.23 21.46 -10.69
CA LYS A 102 6.40 20.60 -11.55
C LYS A 102 5.28 21.41 -12.17
N SER A 103 5.13 21.31 -13.49
CA SER A 103 4.03 21.94 -14.20
C SER A 103 2.69 21.23 -13.95
N GLN A 104 1.59 21.89 -14.18
CA GLN A 104 0.26 21.28 -14.06
C GLN A 104 0.10 20.08 -15.00
N LYS A 105 0.75 20.13 -16.17
CA LYS A 105 0.76 19.02 -17.15
C LYS A 105 1.53 17.80 -16.62
N ASP A 106 2.69 18.04 -15.99
CA ASP A 106 3.49 16.96 -15.40
C ASP A 106 2.74 16.25 -14.27
N ILE A 107 2.08 17.02 -13.40
CA ILE A 107 1.27 16.47 -12.31
C ILE A 107 0.12 15.62 -12.85
N LYS A 108 -0.61 16.12 -13.86
CA LYS A 108 -1.67 15.35 -14.51
C LYS A 108 -1.16 14.05 -15.11
N ASN A 109 -0.04 14.09 -15.84
CA ASN A 109 0.55 12.90 -16.44
C ASN A 109 0.92 11.85 -15.39
N ILE A 110 1.55 12.27 -14.29
CA ILE A 110 1.91 11.36 -13.18
C ILE A 110 0.65 10.70 -12.59
N VAL A 111 -0.40 11.47 -12.33
CA VAL A 111 -1.66 10.95 -11.79
C VAL A 111 -2.32 9.97 -12.78
N GLU A 112 -2.36 10.31 -14.08
CA GLU A 112 -2.91 9.44 -15.11
C GLU A 112 -2.14 8.12 -15.24
N GLU A 113 -0.82 8.16 -15.17
CA GLU A 113 0.02 6.95 -15.18
C GLU A 113 -0.27 6.05 -13.98
N ILE A 114 -0.40 6.61 -12.78
CA ILE A 114 -0.74 5.87 -11.56
C ILE A 114 -2.12 5.23 -11.70
N ILE A 115 -3.13 5.98 -12.16
CA ILE A 115 -4.50 5.46 -12.35
C ILE A 115 -4.52 4.34 -13.40
N LYS A 116 -3.81 4.49 -14.52
CA LYS A 116 -3.69 3.45 -15.55
C LYS A 116 -3.04 2.18 -15.01
N TRP A 117 -2.04 2.33 -14.14
CA TRP A 117 -1.38 1.19 -13.52
C TRP A 117 -2.36 0.38 -12.66
N PHE A 118 -3.21 1.02 -11.87
CA PHE A 118 -4.27 0.34 -11.13
C PHE A 118 -5.37 -0.24 -12.04
N GLY A 119 -5.75 0.47 -13.11
CA GLY A 119 -6.79 0.03 -14.05
C GLY A 119 -6.39 -1.19 -14.88
N ASN A 120 -5.15 -1.31 -15.32
CA ASN A 120 -4.66 -2.49 -16.05
C ASN A 120 -4.65 -3.76 -15.19
N LEU A 121 -4.41 -3.64 -13.88
CA LEU A 121 -4.47 -4.78 -12.97
C LEU A 121 -5.90 -5.32 -12.83
N PHE A 122 -6.89 -4.43 -12.82
CA PHE A 122 -8.31 -4.80 -12.74
C PHE A 122 -8.80 -5.52 -14.01
N TYR A 123 -8.36 -5.06 -15.20
CA TYR A 123 -8.66 -5.74 -16.47
C TYR A 123 -8.01 -7.12 -16.59
N PHE A 124 -6.81 -7.28 -16.06
CA PHE A 124 -6.10 -8.58 -16.08
C PHE A 124 -6.77 -9.60 -15.16
N LEU A 125 -7.24 -9.19 -13.98
CA LEU A 125 -7.97 -10.04 -13.03
C LEU A 125 -9.37 -10.42 -13.56
N VAL A 126 -10.09 -9.49 -14.18
CA VAL A 126 -11.39 -9.76 -14.80
C VAL A 126 -11.24 -10.67 -16.02
N TRP A 127 -10.18 -10.52 -16.81
CA TRP A 127 -9.91 -11.42 -17.94
C TRP A 127 -9.54 -12.84 -17.48
N CYS A 128 -8.73 -13.00 -16.44
CA CYS A 128 -8.42 -14.32 -15.89
C CYS A 128 -9.66 -15.04 -15.32
N LEU A 129 -10.58 -14.33 -14.68
CA LEU A 129 -11.82 -14.89 -14.17
C LEU A 129 -12.81 -15.25 -15.27
N PHE A 130 -12.78 -14.54 -16.40
CA PHE A 130 -13.67 -14.82 -17.53
C PHE A 130 -13.11 -15.87 -18.50
N CYS A 131 -11.79 -16.05 -18.54
CA CYS A 131 -11.14 -17.06 -19.40
C CYS A 131 -11.20 -18.48 -18.85
N SER A 132 -11.55 -18.67 -17.56
CA SER A 132 -11.75 -20.00 -16.95
C SER A 132 -13.13 -20.60 -17.24
N SER A 133 -14.00 -19.93 -17.99
CA SER A 133 -15.36 -20.40 -18.29
C SER A 133 -15.59 -20.79 -19.77
N CYS A 134 -14.52 -20.91 -20.56
CA CYS A 134 -14.59 -21.38 -21.94
C CYS A 134 -13.71 -22.63 -22.16
N GLU A 135 -14.02 -23.71 -21.47
CA GLU A 135 -13.67 -25.07 -21.87
C GLU A 135 -14.85 -25.99 -21.47
N GLU A 136 -15.81 -26.09 -22.36
CA GLU A 136 -16.61 -27.28 -22.63
C GLU A 136 -16.91 -27.32 -24.10
#